data_12d6f9ff8cf457c1f13f61491581a216
#
_entry.id   12d6f9ff8cf457c1f13f61491581a216
#
_cell.length_a   1.000
_cell.length_b   1.000
_cell.length_c   1.000
_cell.angle_alpha   90.00
_cell.angle_beta   90.00
_cell.angle_gamma   90.00
#
_symmetry.space_group_name_H-M   'P 1'
#
loop_
_entity.id
_entity.type
_entity.pdbx_description
1 polymer ?
#
loop_
_entity_poly.entity_id
_entity_poly.type
_entity_poly.pdbx_seq_one_letter_code
_entity_poly.pdbx_strand_id
1 'polypeptide(L)'
;MSDVFAKETALVLAANGIKAYLYSTLHSVPQLSFTILHLGLDAGVVITASHNPKQYNGYKVYGPDAAQIGVAPAAAVTKAIENTADYFDIKTMDEQTALDAGLLEYIGESMDEVYFGKVLSLLDLNLIKQNADKLSIVYTPLFGSGFVPVTNILKRMGVTLYVVEEQSQPNSSFPGLSAPNPENAESFEKAIALAKEKDASLILATDPDCDRLGLAIREKNGGYQILSGNQIGCLLLDYVISKHSDSLRGDEFTVKSIVSSPMADVIAEQNGVEMRSVLTGFRFIGEQIRLAQESGKGKFLFGFEESYGYLAGTFVRDKDASIACALCVEMACYYHAKGMTPGDALDAMYEKYGYFAEKVISLTLDTLDGIARIKNAVNTLRENSPSCIASRTVLSLGDYLNGTITKSDGAVLNTGLPETNMLIFELDGGRLILRPSGTEPKLKAYCSARGDSRESAEQYLGELEKAAKELMNKYLG
;
A
#
# COMPACT_ATOMS: atom_id res chain seq x y z
N MET A 1 -12.98 13.35 15.83
CA MET A 1 -14.15 12.39 15.74
C MET A 1 -13.71 10.94 15.80
N SER A 2 -12.56 10.54 15.19
CA SER A 2 -12.06 9.15 15.28
C SER A 2 -11.76 8.73 16.72
N ASP A 3 -11.21 9.62 17.52
CA ASP A 3 -10.98 9.48 18.94
C ASP A 3 -12.26 9.20 19.73
N VAL A 4 -13.33 9.96 19.45
CA VAL A 4 -14.64 9.77 20.08
C VAL A 4 -15.22 8.40 19.70
N PHE A 5 -15.23 8.07 18.42
CA PHE A 5 -15.77 6.77 17.96
C PHE A 5 -14.96 5.57 18.47
N ALA A 6 -13.63 5.70 18.57
CA ALA A 6 -12.79 4.65 19.15
C ALA A 6 -13.13 4.43 20.64
N LYS A 7 -13.28 5.51 21.40
CA LYS A 7 -13.68 5.44 22.81
C LYS A 7 -15.07 4.81 22.99
N GLU A 8 -16.08 5.28 22.23
CA GLU A 8 -17.43 4.69 22.27
C GLU A 8 -17.42 3.20 21.90
N THR A 9 -16.63 2.82 20.88
CA THR A 9 -16.46 1.39 20.55
C THR A 9 -15.92 0.60 21.73
N ALA A 10 -14.88 1.11 22.42
CA ALA A 10 -14.30 0.44 23.59
C ALA A 10 -15.29 0.31 24.74
N LEU A 11 -16.11 1.35 24.99
CA LEU A 11 -17.13 1.33 26.06
C LEU A 11 -18.30 0.37 25.75
N VAL A 12 -18.69 0.25 24.48
CA VAL A 12 -19.68 -0.75 24.04
C VAL A 12 -19.12 -2.17 24.21
N LEU A 13 -17.87 -2.41 23.85
CA LEU A 13 -17.22 -3.72 24.05
C LEU A 13 -17.15 -4.06 25.54
N ALA A 14 -16.72 -3.12 26.37
CA ALA A 14 -16.65 -3.28 27.83
C ALA A 14 -18.02 -3.60 28.44
N ALA A 15 -19.09 -2.89 28.04
CA ALA A 15 -20.46 -3.15 28.49
C ALA A 15 -20.98 -4.56 28.12
N ASN A 16 -20.37 -5.21 27.13
CA ASN A 16 -20.64 -6.59 26.76
C ASN A 16 -19.64 -7.61 27.33
N GLY A 17 -18.80 -7.19 28.31
CA GLY A 17 -17.84 -8.05 28.98
C GLY A 17 -16.57 -8.35 28.16
N ILE A 18 -16.31 -7.59 27.10
CA ILE A 18 -15.12 -7.74 26.25
C ILE A 18 -14.07 -6.71 26.69
N LYS A 19 -12.89 -7.19 27.09
CA LYS A 19 -11.78 -6.30 27.45
C LYS A 19 -11.28 -5.56 26.23
N ALA A 20 -11.19 -4.25 26.31
CA ALA A 20 -10.68 -3.37 25.28
C ALA A 20 -9.35 -2.70 25.71
N TYR A 21 -8.37 -2.75 24.82
CA TYR A 21 -7.16 -1.94 24.90
C TYR A 21 -7.32 -0.73 24.00
N LEU A 22 -7.25 0.47 24.53
CA LEU A 22 -7.43 1.70 23.78
C LEU A 22 -6.13 2.51 23.81
N TYR A 23 -5.64 2.90 22.65
CA TYR A 23 -4.54 3.84 22.60
C TYR A 23 -4.94 5.20 23.18
N SER A 24 -4.10 5.75 24.06
CA SER A 24 -4.36 7.02 24.74
C SER A 24 -4.29 8.25 23.81
N THR A 25 -3.65 8.10 22.64
CA THR A 25 -3.52 9.12 21.60
C THR A 25 -3.74 8.50 20.22
N LEU A 26 -3.73 9.34 19.17
CA LEU A 26 -3.85 8.83 17.79
C LEU A 26 -2.64 7.97 17.41
N HIS A 27 -2.90 6.76 16.94
CA HIS A 27 -1.90 5.81 16.49
C HIS A 27 -2.18 5.36 15.06
N SER A 28 -1.13 4.83 14.42
CA SER A 28 -1.18 4.40 13.03
C SER A 28 -1.83 3.02 12.86
N VAL A 29 -2.33 2.75 11.65
CA VAL A 29 -2.84 1.42 11.27
C VAL A 29 -1.82 0.31 11.52
N PRO A 30 -0.54 0.43 11.11
CA PRO A 30 0.45 -0.61 11.39
C PRO A 30 0.70 -0.84 12.88
N GLN A 31 0.61 0.19 13.74
CA GLN A 31 0.74 0.00 15.18
C GLN A 31 -0.44 -0.81 15.76
N LEU A 32 -1.67 -0.63 15.25
CA LEU A 32 -2.80 -1.52 15.61
C LEU A 32 -2.51 -2.96 15.21
N SER A 33 -2.13 -3.19 13.94
CA SER A 33 -1.80 -4.54 13.45
C SER A 33 -0.69 -5.19 14.28
N PHE A 34 0.36 -4.44 14.60
CA PHE A 34 1.44 -4.86 15.49
C PHE A 34 0.91 -5.26 16.88
N THR A 35 0.08 -4.43 17.49
CA THR A 35 -0.44 -4.65 18.85
C THR A 35 -1.30 -5.90 18.94
N ILE A 36 -2.14 -6.18 17.93
CA ILE A 36 -2.93 -7.40 17.88
C ILE A 36 -2.02 -8.64 17.99
N LEU A 37 -0.95 -8.70 17.17
CA LEU A 37 0.00 -9.83 17.22
C LEU A 37 0.81 -9.86 18.50
N HIS A 38 1.28 -8.69 18.97
CA HIS A 38 2.16 -8.61 20.13
C HIS A 38 1.47 -9.02 21.43
N LEU A 39 0.21 -8.61 21.62
CA LEU A 39 -0.59 -8.96 22.79
C LEU A 39 -1.44 -10.21 22.61
N GLY A 40 -1.49 -10.82 21.41
CA GLY A 40 -2.32 -11.98 21.12
C GLY A 40 -3.82 -11.70 21.24
N LEU A 41 -4.28 -10.58 20.68
CA LEU A 41 -5.67 -10.13 20.77
C LEU A 41 -6.57 -10.83 19.74
N ASP A 42 -7.84 -10.99 20.06
CA ASP A 42 -8.84 -11.65 19.21
C ASP A 42 -9.29 -10.78 18.04
N ALA A 43 -9.24 -9.45 18.18
CA ALA A 43 -9.66 -8.50 17.17
C ALA A 43 -9.05 -7.11 17.39
N GLY A 44 -9.13 -6.27 16.39
CA GLY A 44 -8.79 -4.85 16.48
C GLY A 44 -9.70 -3.99 15.63
N VAL A 45 -9.80 -2.72 16.00
CA VAL A 45 -10.59 -1.71 15.28
C VAL A 45 -9.76 -0.45 15.09
N VAL A 46 -9.81 0.14 13.91
CA VAL A 46 -9.29 1.48 13.65
C VAL A 46 -10.35 2.35 12.97
N ILE A 47 -10.48 3.57 13.46
CA ILE A 47 -11.43 4.56 12.93
C ILE A 47 -10.65 5.55 12.06
N THR A 48 -10.73 5.37 10.76
CA THR A 48 -9.99 6.18 9.79
C THR A 48 -10.64 6.17 8.41
N ALA A 49 -10.56 7.28 7.70
CA ALA A 49 -10.86 7.36 6.28
C ALA A 49 -9.59 7.25 5.41
N SER A 50 -8.42 6.91 6.02
CA SER A 50 -7.12 6.89 5.33
C SER A 50 -6.86 8.22 4.61
N HIS A 51 -6.55 8.17 3.34
CA HIS A 51 -6.25 9.30 2.45
C HIS A 51 -7.49 9.95 1.79
N ASN A 52 -8.70 9.55 2.17
CA ASN A 52 -9.93 10.10 1.59
C ASN A 52 -10.16 11.57 2.01
N PRO A 53 -10.95 12.35 1.23
CA PRO A 53 -11.34 13.69 1.58
C PRO A 53 -12.02 13.77 2.96
N LYS A 54 -11.95 14.95 3.59
CA LYS A 54 -12.35 15.23 4.99
C LYS A 54 -13.79 14.87 5.38
N GLN A 55 -14.70 14.75 4.42
CA GLN A 55 -16.10 14.39 4.65
C GLN A 55 -16.32 12.90 4.92
N TYR A 56 -15.30 12.07 4.73
CA TYR A 56 -15.36 10.64 4.96
C TYR A 56 -14.75 10.26 6.31
N ASN A 57 -15.25 9.19 6.89
CA ASN A 57 -14.61 8.41 7.93
C ASN A 57 -14.91 6.93 7.69
N GLY A 58 -14.19 6.03 8.37
CA GLY A 58 -14.34 4.60 8.18
C GLY A 58 -14.14 3.81 9.46
N TYR A 59 -14.64 2.61 9.47
CA TYR A 59 -14.54 1.64 10.57
C TYR A 59 -13.92 0.36 9.99
N LYS A 60 -12.62 0.15 10.23
CA LYS A 60 -11.90 -1.03 9.75
C LYS A 60 -11.75 -2.03 10.89
N VAL A 61 -12.09 -3.28 10.64
CA VAL A 61 -11.99 -4.39 11.62
C VAL A 61 -10.87 -5.33 11.20
N TYR A 62 -10.08 -5.75 12.18
CA TYR A 62 -8.94 -6.67 12.05
C TYR A 62 -9.22 -7.95 12.83
N GLY A 63 -8.80 -9.10 12.30
CA GLY A 63 -8.88 -10.39 12.97
C GLY A 63 -7.68 -10.67 13.89
N PRO A 64 -7.66 -11.85 14.53
CA PRO A 64 -6.56 -12.27 15.39
C PRO A 64 -5.23 -12.46 14.63
N ASP A 65 -5.30 -12.60 13.32
CA ASP A 65 -4.14 -12.61 12.42
C ASP A 65 -3.59 -11.21 12.11
N ALA A 66 -4.18 -10.16 12.71
CA ALA A 66 -3.83 -8.76 12.56
C ALA A 66 -3.95 -8.22 11.12
N ALA A 67 -4.65 -8.91 10.25
CA ALA A 67 -5.07 -8.43 8.94
C ALA A 67 -6.52 -7.96 8.96
N GLN A 68 -6.92 -7.10 8.02
CA GLN A 68 -8.32 -6.72 7.85
C GLN A 68 -9.17 -7.97 7.57
N ILE A 69 -10.34 -8.07 8.24
CA ILE A 69 -11.23 -9.21 8.07
C ILE A 69 -11.65 -9.40 6.61
N GLY A 70 -11.77 -10.66 6.20
CA GLY A 70 -12.21 -11.03 4.87
C GLY A 70 -13.71 -10.81 4.64
N VAL A 71 -14.17 -11.14 3.42
CA VAL A 71 -15.55 -10.90 2.98
C VAL A 71 -16.57 -11.62 3.88
N ALA A 72 -16.35 -12.89 4.22
CA ALA A 72 -17.29 -13.66 4.99
C ALA A 72 -17.48 -13.16 6.45
N PRO A 73 -16.40 -12.88 7.24
CA PRO A 73 -16.54 -12.23 8.54
C PRO A 73 -17.15 -10.83 8.44
N ALA A 74 -16.78 -10.03 7.43
CA ALA A 74 -17.37 -8.71 7.24
C ALA A 74 -18.88 -8.78 6.98
N ALA A 75 -19.33 -9.72 6.16
CA ALA A 75 -20.76 -9.95 5.90
C ALA A 75 -21.50 -10.36 7.18
N ALA A 76 -20.89 -11.17 8.05
CA ALA A 76 -21.48 -11.56 9.34
C ALA A 76 -21.64 -10.34 10.27
N VAL A 77 -20.66 -9.45 10.34
CA VAL A 77 -20.73 -8.19 11.09
C VAL A 77 -21.83 -7.29 10.53
N THR A 78 -21.88 -7.08 9.21
CA THR A 78 -22.93 -6.28 8.55
C THR A 78 -24.32 -6.82 8.87
N LYS A 79 -24.51 -8.14 8.77
CA LYS A 79 -25.78 -8.77 9.11
C LYS A 79 -26.17 -8.58 10.59
N ALA A 80 -25.20 -8.60 11.50
CA ALA A 80 -25.46 -8.33 12.92
C ALA A 80 -25.93 -6.88 13.13
N ILE A 81 -25.30 -5.92 12.44
CA ILE A 81 -25.71 -4.50 12.47
C ILE A 81 -27.14 -4.33 11.93
N GLU A 82 -27.46 -4.93 10.77
CA GLU A 82 -28.80 -4.87 10.15
C GLU A 82 -29.88 -5.48 11.03
N ASN A 83 -29.55 -6.49 11.83
CA ASN A 83 -30.47 -7.13 12.76
C ASN A 83 -30.67 -6.34 14.07
N THR A 84 -29.95 -5.25 14.30
CA THR A 84 -30.11 -4.40 15.48
C THR A 84 -31.38 -3.56 15.30
N ALA A 85 -32.45 -3.94 16.00
CA ALA A 85 -33.77 -3.34 15.83
C ALA A 85 -33.85 -1.90 16.35
N ASP A 86 -33.20 -1.61 17.47
CA ASP A 86 -33.11 -0.27 18.05
C ASP A 86 -31.67 0.01 18.50
N TYR A 87 -31.06 1.06 17.97
CA TYR A 87 -29.72 1.45 18.36
C TYR A 87 -29.65 2.02 19.79
N PHE A 88 -30.76 2.47 20.37
CA PHE A 88 -30.83 2.90 21.76
C PHE A 88 -30.76 1.75 22.76
N ASP A 89 -30.98 0.51 22.32
CA ASP A 89 -30.83 -0.69 23.16
C ASP A 89 -29.36 -1.17 23.25
N ILE A 90 -28.43 -0.55 22.50
CA ILE A 90 -27.01 -0.89 22.56
C ILE A 90 -26.46 -0.59 23.96
N LYS A 91 -25.96 -1.64 24.60
CA LYS A 91 -25.34 -1.49 25.93
C LYS A 91 -24.06 -0.69 25.82
N THR A 92 -23.92 0.31 26.67
CA THR A 92 -22.68 1.05 26.91
C THR A 92 -22.45 1.19 28.41
N MET A 93 -21.24 1.57 28.83
CA MET A 93 -20.94 1.90 30.21
C MET A 93 -20.06 3.16 30.25
N ASP A 94 -20.02 3.81 31.41
CA ASP A 94 -19.13 4.92 31.59
C ASP A 94 -17.65 4.46 31.70
N GLU A 95 -16.75 5.36 31.35
CA GLU A 95 -15.32 5.07 31.26
C GLU A 95 -14.72 4.62 32.59
N GLN A 96 -15.09 5.30 33.69
CA GLN A 96 -14.53 4.97 35.01
C GLN A 96 -14.97 3.58 35.46
N THR A 97 -16.23 3.21 35.25
CA THR A 97 -16.73 1.86 35.51
C THR A 97 -15.99 0.81 34.69
N ALA A 98 -15.70 1.09 33.41
CA ALA A 98 -14.96 0.17 32.55
C ALA A 98 -13.49 0.00 33.03
N LEU A 99 -12.84 1.08 33.48
CA LEU A 99 -11.48 1.06 34.05
C LEU A 99 -11.45 0.27 35.37
N ASP A 100 -12.37 0.56 36.29
CA ASP A 100 -12.45 -0.08 37.60
C ASP A 100 -12.75 -1.58 37.51
N ALA A 101 -13.52 -1.98 36.50
CA ALA A 101 -13.79 -3.37 36.17
C ALA A 101 -12.64 -4.09 35.44
N GLY A 102 -11.59 -3.39 35.04
CA GLY A 102 -10.48 -3.92 34.24
C GLY A 102 -10.87 -4.31 32.80
N LEU A 103 -12.00 -3.80 32.32
CA LEU A 103 -12.53 -4.03 30.97
C LEU A 103 -12.07 -2.98 29.95
N LEU A 104 -11.50 -1.87 30.42
CA LEU A 104 -10.81 -0.87 29.61
C LEU A 104 -9.39 -0.67 30.15
N GLU A 105 -8.41 -0.68 29.26
CA GLU A 105 -7.02 -0.41 29.59
C GLU A 105 -6.42 0.53 28.53
N TYR A 106 -5.81 1.62 28.98
CA TYR A 106 -5.09 2.51 28.07
C TYR A 106 -3.68 2.01 27.81
N ILE A 107 -3.31 1.98 26.53
CA ILE A 107 -1.95 1.68 26.05
C ILE A 107 -1.36 2.89 25.31
N GLY A 108 -0.05 2.93 25.11
CA GLY A 108 0.63 4.04 24.43
C GLY A 108 2.14 3.85 24.40
N GLU A 109 2.90 4.78 24.96
CA GLU A 109 4.36 4.94 24.83
C GLU A 109 5.17 3.63 25.00
N SER A 110 4.82 2.79 25.97
CA SER A 110 5.50 1.50 26.19
C SER A 110 5.33 0.56 25.00
N MET A 111 4.17 0.57 24.34
CA MET A 111 3.90 -0.20 23.14
C MET A 111 4.63 0.39 21.93
N ASP A 112 4.68 1.72 21.84
CA ASP A 112 5.43 2.43 20.81
C ASP A 112 6.91 2.07 20.81
N GLU A 113 7.53 2.03 22.00
CA GLU A 113 8.94 1.66 22.15
C GLU A 113 9.23 0.24 21.64
N VAL A 114 8.34 -0.71 21.91
CA VAL A 114 8.48 -2.07 21.41
C VAL A 114 8.35 -2.09 19.88
N TYR A 115 7.37 -1.37 19.34
CA TYR A 115 7.17 -1.26 17.89
C TYR A 115 8.38 -0.60 17.20
N PHE A 116 8.89 0.52 17.70
CA PHE A 116 10.07 1.19 17.14
C PHE A 116 11.30 0.27 17.16
N GLY A 117 11.49 -0.47 18.26
CA GLY A 117 12.56 -1.48 18.35
C GLY A 117 12.44 -2.57 17.30
N LYS A 118 11.21 -3.01 16.99
CA LYS A 118 10.96 -4.00 15.94
C LYS A 118 11.27 -3.46 14.55
N VAL A 119 10.84 -2.22 14.24
CA VAL A 119 11.17 -1.57 12.96
C VAL A 119 12.69 -1.44 12.79
N LEU A 120 13.38 -0.92 13.79
CA LEU A 120 14.84 -0.76 13.76
C LEU A 120 15.58 -2.10 13.62
N SER A 121 15.03 -3.21 14.14
CA SER A 121 15.63 -4.54 14.01
C SER A 121 15.62 -5.11 12.58
N LEU A 122 14.85 -4.51 11.65
CA LEU A 122 14.87 -4.87 10.23
C LEU A 122 16.05 -4.25 9.47
N LEU A 123 16.70 -3.23 10.06
CA LEU A 123 17.64 -2.36 9.36
C LEU A 123 19.10 -2.76 9.63
N ASP A 124 19.98 -2.47 8.68
CA ASP A 124 21.42 -2.46 8.90
C ASP A 124 21.86 -1.17 9.60
N LEU A 125 21.83 -1.21 10.93
CA LEU A 125 22.20 -0.06 11.75
C LEU A 125 23.69 0.35 11.60
N ASN A 126 24.57 -0.54 11.14
CA ASN A 126 25.97 -0.21 10.90
C ASN A 126 26.11 0.62 9.62
N LEU A 127 25.45 0.20 8.55
CA LEU A 127 25.40 0.96 7.29
C LEU A 127 24.81 2.38 7.53
N ILE A 128 23.70 2.45 8.26
CA ILE A 128 23.03 3.70 8.58
C ILE A 128 23.96 4.61 9.39
N LYS A 129 24.57 4.11 10.46
CA LYS A 129 25.48 4.89 11.31
C LYS A 129 26.65 5.53 10.55
N GLN A 130 27.12 4.90 9.48
CA GLN A 130 28.22 5.38 8.67
C GLN A 130 27.83 6.43 7.63
N ASN A 131 26.55 6.53 7.27
CA ASN A 131 26.08 7.33 6.14
C ASN A 131 24.94 8.30 6.47
N ALA A 132 24.22 8.11 7.56
CA ALA A 132 23.01 8.87 7.87
C ALA A 132 23.26 10.37 8.09
N ASP A 133 24.41 10.74 8.64
CA ASP A 133 24.83 12.13 8.86
C ASP A 133 25.03 12.94 7.56
N LYS A 134 25.17 12.25 6.42
CA LYS A 134 25.33 12.81 5.08
C LYS A 134 24.00 12.99 4.34
N LEU A 135 22.91 12.50 4.92
CA LEU A 135 21.58 12.57 4.35
C LEU A 135 20.71 13.54 5.13
N SER A 136 20.01 14.39 4.42
CA SER A 136 18.97 15.27 4.96
C SER A 136 17.62 14.87 4.38
N ILE A 137 16.65 14.71 5.26
CA ILE A 137 15.32 14.19 4.94
C ILE A 137 14.29 15.25 5.26
N VAL A 138 13.38 15.52 4.35
CA VAL A 138 12.13 16.25 4.66
C VAL A 138 11.02 15.27 4.81
N TYR A 139 10.22 15.41 5.86
CA TYR A 139 9.07 14.55 6.14
C TYR A 139 7.79 15.37 6.33
N THR A 140 6.70 14.91 5.73
CA THR A 140 5.35 15.38 6.02
C THR A 140 4.43 14.22 6.40
N PRO A 141 3.80 14.27 7.58
CA PRO A 141 2.78 13.31 8.01
C PRO A 141 1.38 13.62 7.43
N LEU A 142 1.23 14.64 6.59
CA LEU A 142 -0.05 15.09 6.04
C LEU A 142 -1.16 15.19 7.11
N PHE A 143 -0.85 15.83 8.24
CA PHE A 143 -1.74 16.00 9.41
C PHE A 143 -2.14 14.69 10.10
N GLY A 144 -1.38 13.61 9.91
CA GLY A 144 -1.72 12.26 10.34
C GLY A 144 -0.95 11.73 11.54
N SER A 145 -1.25 10.48 11.89
CA SER A 145 -0.68 9.73 13.01
C SER A 145 0.79 9.33 12.82
N GLY A 146 1.30 9.45 11.58
CA GLY A 146 2.69 9.11 11.25
C GLY A 146 3.74 10.03 11.88
N PHE A 147 3.36 11.23 12.37
CA PHE A 147 4.31 12.17 12.97
C PHE A 147 5.15 11.52 14.07
N VAL A 148 4.50 10.87 15.04
CA VAL A 148 5.20 10.27 16.18
C VAL A 148 6.08 9.08 15.76
N PRO A 149 5.57 8.01 15.12
CA PRO A 149 6.38 6.84 14.81
C PRO A 149 7.51 7.14 13.83
N VAL A 150 7.23 7.83 12.72
CA VAL A 150 8.24 8.07 11.69
C VAL A 150 9.35 9.00 12.21
N THR A 151 9.01 10.09 12.90
CA THR A 151 10.04 11.00 13.43
C THR A 151 10.91 10.34 14.49
N ASN A 152 10.34 9.51 15.38
CA ASN A 152 11.12 8.76 16.38
C ASN A 152 12.08 7.77 15.73
N ILE A 153 11.59 6.98 14.76
CA ILE A 153 12.43 6.02 14.04
C ILE A 153 13.57 6.72 13.29
N LEU A 154 13.26 7.76 12.49
CA LEU A 154 14.27 8.48 11.71
C LEU A 154 15.30 9.19 12.59
N LYS A 155 14.89 9.80 13.71
CA LYS A 155 15.82 10.37 14.69
C LYS A 155 16.77 9.32 15.28
N ARG A 156 16.29 8.13 15.58
CA ARG A 156 17.11 7.01 16.08
C ARG A 156 18.07 6.46 15.02
N MET A 157 17.72 6.61 13.74
CA MET A 157 18.62 6.31 12.62
C MET A 157 19.74 7.35 12.47
N GLY A 158 19.64 8.54 13.10
CA GLY A 158 20.67 9.57 13.12
C GLY A 158 20.72 10.45 11.87
N VAL A 159 19.66 10.46 11.06
CA VAL A 159 19.57 11.37 9.89
C VAL A 159 19.21 12.79 10.29
N THR A 160 19.62 13.77 9.48
CA THR A 160 19.14 15.14 9.59
C THR A 160 17.69 15.21 9.10
N LEU A 161 16.75 15.42 10.02
CA LEU A 161 15.31 15.40 9.74
C LEU A 161 14.70 16.80 9.84
N TYR A 162 14.04 17.23 8.79
CA TYR A 162 13.19 18.41 8.73
C TYR A 162 11.75 18.01 8.54
N VAL A 163 10.86 18.52 9.39
CA VAL A 163 9.42 18.22 9.29
C VAL A 163 8.70 19.45 8.75
N VAL A 164 7.68 19.23 7.93
CA VAL A 164 6.75 20.27 7.50
C VAL A 164 5.84 20.61 8.70
N GLU A 165 6.24 21.60 9.51
CA GLU A 165 5.62 21.95 10.79
C GLU A 165 4.12 22.23 10.66
N GLU A 166 3.69 22.89 9.57
CA GLU A 166 2.28 23.21 9.32
C GLU A 166 1.41 21.97 9.14
N GLN A 167 2.01 20.83 8.82
CA GLN A 167 1.33 19.56 8.57
C GLN A 167 1.64 18.52 9.66
N SER A 168 2.38 18.88 10.72
CA SER A 168 2.86 17.95 11.73
C SER A 168 1.79 17.54 12.75
N GLN A 169 0.82 18.43 13.01
CA GLN A 169 -0.23 18.16 13.99
C GLN A 169 -1.51 17.63 13.34
N PRO A 170 -2.20 16.66 13.97
CA PRO A 170 -3.46 16.15 13.45
C PRO A 170 -4.49 17.25 13.21
N ASN A 171 -5.00 17.32 11.98
CA ASN A 171 -6.03 18.29 11.59
C ASN A 171 -6.96 17.69 10.54
N SER A 172 -8.18 17.34 10.95
CA SER A 172 -9.17 16.69 10.08
C SER A 172 -9.72 17.56 8.97
N SER A 173 -9.41 18.88 8.94
CA SER A 173 -9.80 19.74 7.83
C SER A 173 -8.80 19.73 6.66
N PHE A 174 -7.59 19.17 6.87
CA PHE A 174 -6.51 19.06 5.87
C PHE A 174 -6.26 20.37 5.11
N PRO A 175 -5.93 21.48 5.81
CA PRO A 175 -5.84 22.78 5.18
C PRO A 175 -4.82 22.80 4.04
N GLY A 176 -5.27 23.26 2.86
CA GLY A 176 -4.46 23.34 1.65
C GLY A 176 -4.37 22.05 0.83
N LEU A 177 -5.11 21.00 1.21
CA LEU A 177 -5.15 19.73 0.45
C LEU A 177 -6.60 19.40 0.07
N SER A 178 -6.80 18.92 -1.15
CA SER A 178 -8.08 18.32 -1.58
C SER A 178 -8.32 16.97 -0.91
N ALA A 179 -7.24 16.20 -0.74
CA ALA A 179 -7.18 14.96 0.02
C ALA A 179 -5.74 14.75 0.53
N PRO A 180 -5.54 14.21 1.74
CA PRO A 180 -4.21 13.94 2.30
C PRO A 180 -3.61 12.64 1.73
N ASN A 181 -3.46 12.59 0.40
CA ASN A 181 -3.04 11.41 -0.33
C ASN A 181 -1.62 11.58 -0.89
N PRO A 182 -0.63 10.77 -0.51
CA PRO A 182 0.73 10.84 -1.03
C PRO A 182 0.85 10.45 -2.53
N GLU A 183 -0.22 10.01 -3.17
CA GLU A 183 -0.28 9.84 -4.63
C GLU A 183 -0.43 11.19 -5.36
N ASN A 184 -0.93 12.24 -4.66
CA ASN A 184 -1.21 13.55 -5.25
C ASN A 184 0.00 14.47 -5.16
N ALA A 185 0.35 15.13 -6.25
CA ALA A 185 1.45 16.10 -6.28
C ALA A 185 1.26 17.25 -5.27
N GLU A 186 0.01 17.70 -5.03
CA GLU A 186 -0.31 18.75 -4.05
C GLU A 186 0.17 18.40 -2.62
N SER A 187 0.21 17.12 -2.26
CA SER A 187 0.69 16.64 -0.96
C SER A 187 2.18 16.90 -0.74
N PHE A 188 2.94 17.11 -1.81
CA PHE A 188 4.36 17.37 -1.76
C PHE A 188 4.75 18.84 -1.85
N GLU A 189 3.86 19.76 -2.19
CA GLU A 189 4.20 21.17 -2.48
C GLU A 189 4.97 21.83 -1.33
N LYS A 190 4.47 21.73 -0.08
CA LYS A 190 5.15 22.32 1.09
C LYS A 190 6.46 21.58 1.41
N ALA A 191 6.49 20.27 1.27
CA ALA A 191 7.66 19.47 1.51
C ALA A 191 8.76 19.74 0.47
N ILE A 192 8.42 19.92 -0.80
CA ILE A 192 9.36 20.32 -1.87
C ILE A 192 9.93 21.73 -1.62
N ALA A 193 9.09 22.68 -1.17
CA ALA A 193 9.55 24.02 -0.83
C ALA A 193 10.60 23.98 0.31
N LEU A 194 10.29 23.25 1.38
CA LEU A 194 11.22 23.07 2.50
C LEU A 194 12.47 22.29 2.08
N ALA A 195 12.34 21.28 1.23
CA ALA A 195 13.46 20.47 0.75
C ALA A 195 14.44 21.30 -0.10
N LYS A 196 13.94 22.22 -0.93
CA LYS A 196 14.76 23.17 -1.68
C LYS A 196 15.53 24.13 -0.76
N GLU A 197 14.88 24.62 0.31
CA GLU A 197 15.51 25.48 1.31
C GLU A 197 16.62 24.76 2.09
N LYS A 198 16.40 23.50 2.45
CA LYS A 198 17.31 22.70 3.28
C LYS A 198 18.29 21.85 2.48
N ASP A 199 18.24 21.91 1.15
CA ASP A 199 19.04 21.07 0.26
C ASP A 199 18.89 19.57 0.57
N ALA A 200 17.64 19.13 0.78
CA ALA A 200 17.37 17.79 1.27
C ALA A 200 17.62 16.71 0.20
N SER A 201 18.04 15.53 0.65
CA SER A 201 18.32 14.36 -0.21
C SER A 201 17.04 13.66 -0.66
N LEU A 202 16.06 13.56 0.26
CA LEU A 202 14.79 12.84 0.08
C LEU A 202 13.63 13.62 0.70
N ILE A 203 12.44 13.38 0.17
CA ILE A 203 11.17 13.81 0.76
C ILE A 203 10.29 12.58 0.99
N LEU A 204 9.80 12.41 2.21
CA LEU A 204 8.88 11.35 2.63
C LEU A 204 7.52 11.98 2.98
N ALA A 205 6.44 11.38 2.50
CA ALA A 205 5.08 11.79 2.82
C ALA A 205 4.24 10.58 3.20
N THR A 206 3.58 10.60 4.38
CA THR A 206 2.67 9.52 4.78
C THR A 206 1.23 10.02 4.83
N ASP A 207 0.28 9.13 4.50
CA ASP A 207 -1.13 9.44 4.66
C ASP A 207 -1.54 9.48 6.17
N PRO A 208 -2.75 9.95 6.49
CA PRO A 208 -3.12 10.20 7.89
C PRO A 208 -3.08 8.99 8.83
N ASP A 209 -3.37 7.80 8.35
CA ASP A 209 -3.31 6.56 9.14
C ASP A 209 -1.96 5.82 8.98
N CYS A 210 -1.01 6.45 8.28
CA CYS A 210 0.39 6.05 8.16
C CYS A 210 0.56 4.62 7.63
N ASP A 211 -0.29 4.23 6.69
CA ASP A 211 -0.18 2.95 6.00
C ASP A 211 0.40 3.09 4.58
N ARG A 212 0.48 4.31 4.02
CA ARG A 212 1.06 4.62 2.70
C ARG A 212 2.23 5.56 2.79
N LEU A 213 3.24 5.33 1.93
CA LEU A 213 4.40 6.19 1.79
C LEU A 213 4.53 6.69 0.35
N GLY A 214 4.59 8.02 0.18
CA GLY A 214 5.09 8.67 -1.01
C GLY A 214 6.54 9.12 -0.84
N LEU A 215 7.32 9.01 -1.90
CA LEU A 215 8.74 9.36 -1.94
C LEU A 215 9.00 10.34 -3.08
N ALA A 216 9.71 11.44 -2.80
CA ALA A 216 10.34 12.23 -3.85
C ALA A 216 11.86 12.24 -3.67
N ILE A 217 12.57 12.10 -4.77
CA ILE A 217 14.03 12.06 -4.85
C ILE A 217 14.56 13.33 -5.51
N ARG A 218 15.75 13.74 -5.08
CA ARG A 218 16.40 14.90 -5.67
C ARG A 218 16.94 14.59 -7.06
N GLU A 219 16.65 15.46 -8.02
CA GLU A 219 17.17 15.39 -9.39
C GLU A 219 18.51 16.14 -9.53
N LYS A 220 19.29 15.81 -10.56
CA LYS A 220 20.59 16.45 -10.87
C LYS A 220 20.47 17.96 -11.14
N ASN A 221 19.29 18.43 -11.57
CA ASN A 221 19.01 19.84 -11.81
C ASN A 221 18.61 20.62 -10.53
N GLY A 222 18.57 19.93 -9.37
CA GLY A 222 18.15 20.50 -8.09
C GLY A 222 16.62 20.50 -7.87
N GLY A 223 15.85 19.93 -8.80
CA GLY A 223 14.42 19.65 -8.63
C GLY A 223 14.18 18.40 -7.79
N TYR A 224 12.90 18.06 -7.66
CA TYR A 224 12.46 16.82 -7.00
C TYR A 224 11.48 16.06 -7.89
N GLN A 225 11.76 14.78 -8.12
CA GLN A 225 10.88 13.86 -8.81
C GLN A 225 10.07 13.07 -7.79
N ILE A 226 8.74 13.18 -7.85
CA ILE A 226 7.83 12.33 -7.09
C ILE A 226 7.77 10.97 -7.81
N LEU A 227 8.06 9.89 -7.09
CA LEU A 227 8.02 8.54 -7.64
C LEU A 227 6.62 7.94 -7.53
N SER A 228 6.24 7.13 -8.51
CA SER A 228 5.02 6.33 -8.44
C SER A 228 5.17 5.20 -7.40
N GLY A 229 4.03 4.68 -6.91
CA GLY A 229 4.03 3.56 -5.98
C GLY A 229 4.76 2.33 -6.52
N ASN A 230 4.66 2.07 -7.82
CA ASN A 230 5.40 1.01 -8.49
C ASN A 230 6.91 1.25 -8.51
N GLN A 231 7.36 2.48 -8.80
CA GLN A 231 8.78 2.82 -8.79
C GLN A 231 9.39 2.65 -7.39
N ILE A 232 8.70 3.14 -6.36
CA ILE A 232 9.13 2.96 -4.97
C ILE A 232 9.16 1.47 -4.61
N GLY A 233 8.09 0.73 -4.94
CA GLY A 233 8.00 -0.70 -4.68
C GLY A 233 9.12 -1.50 -5.34
N CYS A 234 9.43 -1.25 -6.60
CA CYS A 234 10.51 -1.92 -7.33
C CYS A 234 11.89 -1.54 -6.79
N LEU A 235 12.13 -0.26 -6.46
CA LEU A 235 13.38 0.19 -5.84
C LEU A 235 13.62 -0.48 -4.48
N LEU A 236 12.60 -0.50 -3.63
CA LEU A 236 12.70 -1.15 -2.32
C LEU A 236 12.86 -2.67 -2.46
N LEU A 237 12.18 -3.28 -3.43
CA LEU A 237 12.31 -4.73 -3.71
C LEU A 237 13.74 -5.08 -4.12
N ASP A 238 14.32 -4.36 -5.12
CA ASP A 238 15.71 -4.59 -5.56
C ASP A 238 16.69 -4.38 -4.41
N TYR A 239 16.50 -3.30 -3.62
CA TYR A 239 17.32 -3.04 -2.45
C TYR A 239 17.24 -4.15 -1.40
N VAL A 240 16.03 -4.56 -1.00
CA VAL A 240 15.82 -5.60 0.02
C VAL A 240 16.40 -6.94 -0.42
N ILE A 241 16.23 -7.34 -1.68
CA ILE A 241 16.84 -8.56 -2.21
C ILE A 241 18.37 -8.43 -2.22
N SER A 242 18.91 -7.29 -2.70
CA SER A 242 20.36 -7.04 -2.72
C SER A 242 20.99 -7.07 -1.33
N LYS A 243 20.30 -6.52 -0.32
CA LYS A 243 20.73 -6.56 1.08
C LYS A 243 20.85 -7.98 1.63
N HIS A 244 20.04 -8.90 1.14
CA HIS A 244 20.00 -10.29 1.57
C HIS A 244 20.75 -11.26 0.65
N SER A 245 21.38 -10.78 -0.45
CA SER A 245 22.00 -11.61 -1.49
C SER A 245 22.90 -12.72 -0.96
N ASP A 246 23.75 -12.41 0.04
CA ASP A 246 24.69 -13.36 0.62
C ASP A 246 24.04 -14.38 1.59
N SER A 247 22.76 -14.18 1.95
CA SER A 247 22.02 -14.99 2.92
C SER A 247 20.80 -15.70 2.34
N LEU A 248 20.54 -15.54 1.03
CA LEU A 248 19.45 -16.24 0.34
C LEU A 248 19.68 -17.75 0.36
N ARG A 249 18.62 -18.50 0.69
CA ARG A 249 18.64 -19.97 0.78
C ARG A 249 17.79 -20.65 -0.28
N GLY A 250 17.03 -19.85 -1.07
CA GLY A 250 16.15 -20.33 -2.13
C GLY A 250 14.73 -20.64 -1.68
N ASP A 251 14.39 -20.30 -0.42
CA ASP A 251 13.02 -20.38 0.10
C ASP A 251 12.43 -18.99 0.40
N GLU A 252 13.15 -17.93 0.06
CA GLU A 252 12.67 -16.57 0.22
C GLU A 252 11.61 -16.24 -0.83
N PHE A 253 10.60 -15.47 -0.39
CA PHE A 253 9.57 -14.97 -1.29
C PHE A 253 9.24 -13.51 -1.04
N THR A 254 8.75 -12.88 -2.10
CA THR A 254 8.20 -11.53 -2.11
C THR A 254 6.75 -11.57 -2.61
N VAL A 255 5.96 -10.56 -2.27
CA VAL A 255 4.55 -10.54 -2.64
C VAL A 255 4.18 -9.19 -3.24
N LYS A 256 3.39 -9.20 -4.32
CA LYS A 256 2.80 -7.98 -4.87
C LYS A 256 1.32 -8.15 -5.19
N SER A 257 0.58 -7.05 -5.29
CA SER A 257 -0.73 -7.11 -5.92
C SER A 257 -0.58 -7.43 -7.41
N ILE A 258 -1.50 -8.19 -7.96
CA ILE A 258 -1.46 -8.60 -9.37
C ILE A 258 -1.50 -7.41 -10.35
N VAL A 259 -1.99 -6.26 -9.90
CA VAL A 259 -2.05 -5.02 -10.68
C VAL A 259 -0.79 -4.14 -10.52
N SER A 260 0.14 -4.53 -9.63
CA SER A 260 1.43 -3.86 -9.47
C SER A 260 2.39 -4.20 -10.61
N SER A 261 3.47 -3.44 -10.69
CA SER A 261 4.44 -3.49 -11.81
C SER A 261 4.91 -4.89 -12.19
N PRO A 262 4.87 -5.25 -13.49
CA PRO A 262 5.53 -6.46 -13.99
C PRO A 262 7.06 -6.43 -13.84
N MET A 263 7.67 -5.25 -13.66
CA MET A 263 9.10 -5.13 -13.39
C MET A 263 9.50 -5.90 -12.13
N ALA A 264 8.63 -5.94 -11.12
CA ALA A 264 8.88 -6.67 -9.89
C ALA A 264 9.04 -8.17 -10.11
N ASP A 265 8.31 -8.77 -11.10
CA ASP A 265 8.50 -10.18 -11.48
C ASP A 265 9.91 -10.40 -12.04
N VAL A 266 10.37 -9.48 -12.91
CA VAL A 266 11.72 -9.54 -13.52
C VAL A 266 12.80 -9.38 -12.43
N ILE A 267 12.61 -8.45 -11.48
CA ILE A 267 13.55 -8.27 -10.37
C ILE A 267 13.68 -9.55 -9.55
N ALA A 268 12.55 -10.14 -9.14
CA ALA A 268 12.55 -11.35 -8.33
C ALA A 268 13.17 -12.55 -9.07
N GLU A 269 12.76 -12.78 -10.33
CA GLU A 269 13.25 -13.87 -11.18
C GLU A 269 14.78 -13.81 -11.39
N GLN A 270 15.32 -12.62 -11.76
CA GLN A 270 16.75 -12.47 -12.00
C GLN A 270 17.60 -12.65 -10.73
N ASN A 271 17.01 -12.50 -9.56
CA ASN A 271 17.68 -12.68 -8.28
C ASN A 271 17.35 -14.04 -7.60
N GLY A 272 16.60 -14.92 -8.28
CA GLY A 272 16.27 -16.25 -7.77
C GLY A 272 15.32 -16.26 -6.56
N VAL A 273 14.49 -15.23 -6.43
CA VAL A 273 13.49 -15.08 -5.34
C VAL A 273 12.08 -15.32 -5.90
N GLU A 274 11.26 -16.07 -5.18
CA GLU A 274 9.87 -16.32 -5.57
C GLU A 274 9.06 -15.00 -5.51
N MET A 275 8.35 -14.63 -6.61
CA MET A 275 7.34 -13.57 -6.60
C MET A 275 5.95 -14.19 -6.53
N ARG A 276 5.21 -13.88 -5.46
CA ARG A 276 3.79 -14.25 -5.32
C ARG A 276 2.90 -13.08 -5.70
N SER A 277 2.12 -13.23 -6.76
CA SER A 277 1.10 -12.26 -7.14
C SER A 277 -0.23 -12.60 -6.46
N VAL A 278 -0.82 -11.64 -5.75
CA VAL A 278 -2.09 -11.81 -5.04
C VAL A 278 -3.14 -10.80 -5.53
N LEU A 279 -4.40 -10.99 -5.17
CA LEU A 279 -5.43 -10.00 -5.48
C LEU A 279 -5.16 -8.67 -4.78
N THR A 280 -5.76 -7.59 -5.29
CA THR A 280 -5.67 -6.26 -4.70
C THR A 280 -6.28 -6.22 -3.30
N GLY A 281 -5.56 -5.64 -2.38
CA GLY A 281 -5.89 -5.54 -0.97
C GLY A 281 -4.82 -6.18 -0.10
N PHE A 282 -4.19 -5.38 0.74
CA PHE A 282 -3.00 -5.78 1.50
C PHE A 282 -3.21 -6.99 2.43
N ARG A 283 -4.47 -7.27 2.81
CA ARG A 283 -4.84 -8.49 3.54
C ARG A 283 -4.37 -9.78 2.85
N PHE A 284 -4.33 -9.81 1.50
CA PHE A 284 -3.82 -10.97 0.77
C PHE A 284 -2.30 -11.12 0.88
N ILE A 285 -1.57 -9.99 1.01
CA ILE A 285 -0.13 -10.02 1.33
C ILE A 285 0.05 -10.54 2.76
N GLY A 286 -0.73 -10.01 3.73
CA GLY A 286 -0.73 -10.49 5.11
C GLY A 286 -1.05 -11.98 5.23
N GLU A 287 -1.97 -12.49 4.40
CA GLU A 287 -2.31 -13.91 4.33
C GLU A 287 -1.12 -14.78 3.88
N GLN A 288 -0.36 -14.34 2.85
CA GLN A 288 0.85 -15.08 2.41
C GLN A 288 1.89 -15.17 3.53
N ILE A 289 2.05 -14.12 4.33
CA ILE A 289 2.95 -14.13 5.49
C ILE A 289 2.44 -15.12 6.54
N ARG A 290 1.13 -15.11 6.86
CA ARG A 290 0.52 -16.03 7.81
C ARG A 290 0.68 -17.49 7.37
N LEU A 291 0.36 -17.81 6.11
CA LEU A 291 0.49 -19.15 5.56
C LEU A 291 1.93 -19.67 5.59
N ALA A 292 2.91 -18.81 5.31
CA ALA A 292 4.32 -19.15 5.40
C ALA A 292 4.72 -19.48 6.85
N GLN A 293 4.27 -18.71 7.83
CA GLN A 293 4.55 -18.96 9.25
C GLN A 293 3.86 -20.22 9.77
N GLU A 294 2.60 -20.46 9.42
CA GLU A 294 1.85 -21.66 9.82
C GLU A 294 2.44 -22.95 9.23
N SER A 295 2.87 -22.89 7.97
CA SER A 295 3.50 -24.04 7.31
C SER A 295 4.98 -24.25 7.67
N GLY A 296 5.63 -23.23 8.23
CA GLY A 296 7.08 -23.20 8.45
C GLY A 296 7.90 -23.21 7.15
N LYS A 297 7.26 -22.85 6.01
CA LYS A 297 7.90 -22.86 4.68
C LYS A 297 7.88 -21.47 4.05
N GLY A 298 9.02 -21.05 3.56
CA GLY A 298 9.21 -19.76 2.91
C GLY A 298 9.51 -18.64 3.91
N LYS A 299 10.42 -17.76 3.52
CA LYS A 299 10.81 -16.57 4.29
C LYS A 299 10.36 -15.31 3.54
N PHE A 300 9.40 -14.59 4.09
CA PHE A 300 8.94 -13.33 3.54
C PHE A 300 10.04 -12.26 3.64
N LEU A 301 10.34 -11.59 2.52
CA LEU A 301 11.28 -10.49 2.47
C LEU A 301 10.59 -9.14 2.37
N PHE A 302 9.70 -8.98 1.39
CA PHE A 302 9.06 -7.70 1.07
C PHE A 302 7.74 -7.90 0.33
N GLY A 303 6.79 -7.01 0.56
CA GLY A 303 5.53 -6.97 -0.17
C GLY A 303 5.06 -5.54 -0.45
N PHE A 304 4.37 -5.33 -1.59
CA PHE A 304 3.86 -4.01 -1.93
C PHE A 304 2.64 -4.02 -2.84
N GLU A 305 1.93 -2.91 -2.82
CA GLU A 305 0.87 -2.56 -3.78
C GLU A 305 1.23 -1.26 -4.50
N GLU A 306 0.80 -1.11 -5.75
CA GLU A 306 1.00 0.08 -6.58
C GLU A 306 0.43 1.36 -5.95
N SER A 307 -0.52 1.21 -5.03
CA SER A 307 -1.18 2.28 -4.30
C SER A 307 -0.40 2.75 -3.07
N TYR A 308 0.93 2.73 -3.15
CA TYR A 308 1.85 3.28 -2.15
C TYR A 308 1.88 2.53 -0.81
N GLY A 309 1.46 1.27 -0.79
CA GLY A 309 1.51 0.37 0.36
C GLY A 309 2.70 -0.57 0.32
N TYR A 310 3.50 -0.63 1.39
CA TYR A 310 4.72 -1.45 1.48
C TYR A 310 4.81 -2.12 2.83
N LEU A 311 5.47 -3.28 2.87
CA LEU A 311 5.75 -4.00 4.11
C LEU A 311 7.05 -4.81 4.01
N ALA A 312 7.85 -4.77 5.06
CA ALA A 312 8.90 -5.74 5.35
C ALA A 312 8.75 -6.26 6.79
N GLY A 313 9.32 -7.42 7.06
CA GLY A 313 9.14 -8.08 8.36
C GLY A 313 7.77 -8.76 8.50
N THR A 314 7.56 -9.43 9.63
CA THR A 314 6.39 -10.29 9.84
C THR A 314 5.61 -9.99 11.10
N PHE A 315 5.90 -8.88 11.77
CA PHE A 315 5.24 -8.44 13.00
C PHE A 315 4.07 -7.45 12.77
N VAL A 316 3.78 -7.16 11.50
CA VAL A 316 2.63 -6.39 11.00
C VAL A 316 2.00 -7.19 9.85
N ARG A 317 0.69 -7.05 9.61
CA ARG A 317 -0.05 -7.75 8.54
C ARG A 317 -0.80 -6.79 7.61
N ASP A 318 -0.52 -5.51 7.73
CA ASP A 318 -1.02 -4.46 6.84
C ASP A 318 0.18 -3.62 6.35
N LYS A 319 -0.08 -2.69 5.45
CA LYS A 319 0.89 -1.70 4.97
C LYS A 319 1.49 -0.94 6.14
N ASP A 320 2.78 -0.66 6.08
CA ASP A 320 3.48 0.06 7.14
C ASP A 320 4.38 1.15 6.55
N ALA A 321 3.89 2.39 6.61
CA ALA A 321 4.65 3.52 6.11
C ALA A 321 5.85 3.87 7.00
N SER A 322 5.84 3.50 8.29
CA SER A 322 7.00 3.72 9.17
C SER A 322 8.16 2.81 8.76
N ILE A 323 7.88 1.52 8.49
CA ILE A 323 8.87 0.58 7.94
C ILE A 323 9.35 1.08 6.57
N ALA A 324 8.42 1.49 5.70
CA ALA A 324 8.77 1.96 4.36
C ALA A 324 9.65 3.22 4.38
N CYS A 325 9.35 4.20 5.25
CA CYS A 325 10.20 5.37 5.48
C CYS A 325 11.61 4.98 5.91
N ALA A 326 11.71 4.08 6.89
CA ALA A 326 12.99 3.60 7.39
C ALA A 326 13.81 2.86 6.31
N LEU A 327 13.15 2.02 5.51
CA LEU A 327 13.78 1.33 4.37
C LEU A 327 14.23 2.29 3.28
N CYS A 328 13.46 3.34 2.95
CA CYS A 328 13.88 4.35 1.98
C CYS A 328 15.15 5.09 2.42
N VAL A 329 15.25 5.40 3.72
CA VAL A 329 16.45 6.04 4.28
C VAL A 329 17.63 5.08 4.30
N GLU A 330 17.44 3.82 4.69
CA GLU A 330 18.48 2.80 4.65
C GLU A 330 18.97 2.56 3.21
N MET A 331 18.06 2.46 2.25
CA MET A 331 18.37 2.37 0.82
C MET A 331 19.20 3.57 0.33
N ALA A 332 18.84 4.78 0.75
CA ALA A 332 19.61 5.98 0.40
C ALA A 332 21.02 5.94 1.01
N CYS A 333 21.19 5.46 2.25
CA CYS A 333 22.49 5.21 2.86
C CYS A 333 23.31 4.19 2.05
N TYR A 334 22.68 3.10 1.61
CA TYR A 334 23.31 2.05 0.82
C TYR A 334 23.84 2.57 -0.52
N TYR A 335 23.03 3.33 -1.24
CA TYR A 335 23.47 3.90 -2.52
C TYR A 335 24.48 5.02 -2.32
N HIS A 336 24.32 5.85 -1.28
CA HIS A 336 25.32 6.86 -0.94
C HIS A 336 26.70 6.24 -0.67
N ALA A 337 26.76 5.13 0.07
CA ALA A 337 28.02 4.40 0.32
C ALA A 337 28.69 3.89 -0.98
N LYS A 338 27.92 3.73 -2.05
CA LYS A 338 28.40 3.37 -3.39
C LYS A 338 28.67 4.58 -4.30
N GLY A 339 28.55 5.80 -3.77
CA GLY A 339 28.72 7.04 -4.55
C GLY A 339 27.56 7.33 -5.48
N MET A 340 26.37 6.76 -5.24
CA MET A 340 25.17 6.92 -6.04
C MET A 340 24.09 7.69 -5.26
N THR A 341 23.28 8.42 -6.00
CA THR A 341 22.02 8.99 -5.48
C THR A 341 20.86 7.99 -5.66
N PRO A 342 19.72 8.17 -5.00
CA PRO A 342 18.52 7.39 -5.30
C PRO A 342 18.03 7.53 -6.74
N GLY A 343 18.30 8.67 -7.39
CA GLY A 343 18.03 8.85 -8.83
C GLY A 343 18.92 7.99 -9.71
N ASP A 344 20.23 7.92 -9.40
CA ASP A 344 21.14 7.01 -10.11
C ASP A 344 20.75 5.54 -9.88
N ALA A 345 20.25 5.20 -8.70
CA ALA A 345 19.74 3.85 -8.41
C ALA A 345 18.51 3.51 -9.24
N LEU A 346 17.59 4.45 -9.41
CA LEU A 346 16.38 4.28 -10.25
C LEU A 346 16.79 4.07 -11.73
N ASP A 347 17.74 4.85 -12.24
CA ASP A 347 18.24 4.70 -13.60
C ASP A 347 18.94 3.34 -13.77
N ALA A 348 19.82 2.96 -12.84
CA ALA A 348 20.50 1.65 -12.87
C ALA A 348 19.53 0.46 -12.78
N MET A 349 18.43 0.58 -12.04
CA MET A 349 17.38 -0.42 -11.97
C MET A 349 16.72 -0.61 -13.34
N TYR A 350 16.39 0.47 -14.04
CA TYR A 350 15.83 0.39 -15.40
C TYR A 350 16.83 -0.19 -16.40
N GLU A 351 18.10 0.20 -16.35
CA GLU A 351 19.15 -0.36 -17.18
C GLU A 351 19.32 -1.88 -16.98
N LYS A 352 19.23 -2.33 -15.72
CA LYS A 352 19.41 -3.74 -15.35
C LYS A 352 18.22 -4.62 -15.73
N TYR A 353 16.98 -4.16 -15.48
CA TYR A 353 15.77 -4.99 -15.59
C TYR A 353 14.89 -4.67 -16.79
N GLY A 354 15.17 -3.58 -17.50
CA GLY A 354 14.39 -3.07 -18.63
C GLY A 354 13.54 -1.87 -18.24
N TYR A 355 13.09 -1.12 -19.26
CA TYR A 355 12.31 0.09 -19.06
C TYR A 355 10.82 -0.23 -19.02
N PHE A 356 10.19 0.01 -17.89
CA PHE A 356 8.74 -0.16 -17.69
C PHE A 356 8.11 1.21 -17.46
N ALA A 357 6.99 1.44 -18.14
CA ALA A 357 6.14 2.62 -17.95
C ALA A 357 4.72 2.17 -17.61
N GLU A 358 4.10 2.80 -16.62
CA GLU A 358 2.82 2.35 -16.08
C GLU A 358 1.89 3.52 -15.79
N LYS A 359 0.60 3.29 -15.98
CA LYS A 359 -0.44 4.28 -15.69
C LYS A 359 -1.75 3.61 -15.29
N VAL A 360 -2.41 4.21 -14.32
CA VAL A 360 -3.77 3.84 -13.94
C VAL A 360 -4.74 4.89 -14.47
N ILE A 361 -5.75 4.43 -15.21
CA ILE A 361 -6.84 5.25 -15.71
C ILE A 361 -8.10 4.89 -14.91
N SER A 362 -8.78 5.88 -14.39
CA SER A 362 -10.07 5.71 -13.71
C SER A 362 -11.17 6.37 -14.52
N LEU A 363 -12.22 5.62 -14.82
CA LEU A 363 -13.44 6.15 -15.42
C LEU A 363 -14.58 6.01 -14.41
N THR A 364 -15.27 7.10 -14.13
CA THR A 364 -16.45 7.13 -13.25
C THR A 364 -17.69 7.46 -14.08
N LEU A 365 -18.77 6.73 -13.87
CA LEU A 365 -20.06 6.97 -14.48
C LEU A 365 -21.04 7.43 -13.40
N ASP A 366 -21.17 8.74 -13.19
CA ASP A 366 -22.04 9.35 -12.18
C ASP A 366 -23.53 9.32 -12.61
N THR A 367 -24.01 8.10 -12.97
CA THR A 367 -25.39 7.85 -13.36
C THR A 367 -25.99 6.78 -12.46
N LEU A 368 -27.33 6.77 -12.30
CA LEU A 368 -28.03 5.79 -11.46
C LEU A 368 -27.78 4.34 -11.89
N ASP A 369 -27.51 4.12 -13.16
CA ASP A 369 -27.22 2.81 -13.77
C ASP A 369 -25.71 2.56 -13.98
N GLY A 370 -24.83 3.47 -13.53
CA GLY A 370 -23.38 3.43 -13.80
C GLY A 370 -22.72 2.11 -13.42
N ILE A 371 -23.04 1.54 -12.25
CA ILE A 371 -22.52 0.22 -11.82
C ILE A 371 -22.95 -0.88 -12.80
N ALA A 372 -24.24 -0.89 -13.19
CA ALA A 372 -24.78 -1.90 -14.10
C ALA A 372 -24.14 -1.79 -15.50
N ARG A 373 -23.98 -0.58 -16.02
CA ARG A 373 -23.32 -0.32 -17.30
C ARG A 373 -21.87 -0.80 -17.31
N ILE A 374 -21.10 -0.47 -16.26
CA ILE A 374 -19.71 -0.92 -16.12
C ILE A 374 -19.64 -2.45 -16.07
N LYS A 375 -20.52 -3.09 -15.29
CA LYS A 375 -20.59 -4.55 -15.23
C LYS A 375 -20.89 -5.18 -16.58
N ASN A 376 -21.87 -4.64 -17.32
CA ASN A 376 -22.24 -5.11 -18.65
C ASN A 376 -21.10 -4.91 -19.67
N ALA A 377 -20.41 -3.77 -19.62
CA ALA A 377 -19.25 -3.51 -20.48
C ALA A 377 -18.14 -4.54 -20.29
N VAL A 378 -17.80 -4.84 -19.03
CA VAL A 378 -16.77 -5.85 -18.73
C VAL A 378 -17.22 -7.25 -19.12
N ASN A 379 -18.50 -7.59 -18.96
CA ASN A 379 -19.06 -8.88 -19.43
C ASN A 379 -19.00 -8.99 -20.96
N THR A 380 -19.37 -7.93 -21.67
CA THR A 380 -19.30 -7.92 -23.14
C THR A 380 -17.85 -8.08 -23.65
N LEU A 381 -16.87 -7.43 -22.95
CA LEU A 381 -15.46 -7.62 -23.24
C LEU A 381 -14.98 -9.06 -22.97
N ARG A 382 -15.51 -9.70 -21.95
CA ARG A 382 -15.23 -11.09 -21.59
C ARG A 382 -15.67 -12.05 -22.69
N GLU A 383 -16.89 -11.83 -23.22
CA GLU A 383 -17.48 -12.66 -24.29
C GLU A 383 -16.88 -12.36 -25.66
N ASN A 384 -16.51 -11.12 -25.92
CA ASN A 384 -16.03 -10.63 -27.22
C ASN A 384 -14.65 -9.98 -27.08
N SER A 385 -13.68 -10.73 -26.56
CA SER A 385 -12.33 -10.25 -26.34
C SER A 385 -11.61 -9.89 -27.65
N PRO A 386 -10.97 -8.71 -27.72
CA PRO A 386 -10.17 -8.34 -28.88
C PRO A 386 -8.92 -9.21 -29.00
N SER A 387 -8.54 -9.59 -30.22
CA SER A 387 -7.29 -10.28 -30.50
C SER A 387 -6.08 -9.35 -30.60
N CYS A 388 -6.32 -8.03 -30.61
CA CYS A 388 -5.30 -6.99 -30.74
C CYS A 388 -5.71 -5.75 -29.92
N ILE A 389 -4.78 -5.17 -29.16
CA ILE A 389 -4.94 -3.93 -28.40
C ILE A 389 -3.69 -3.07 -28.65
N ALA A 390 -3.87 -1.76 -28.93
CA ALA A 390 -2.76 -0.85 -29.25
C ALA A 390 -1.80 -1.41 -30.32
N SER A 391 -2.37 -2.01 -31.38
CA SER A 391 -1.63 -2.67 -32.47
C SER A 391 -0.73 -3.84 -32.04
N ARG A 392 -0.90 -4.35 -30.82
CA ARG A 392 -0.18 -5.52 -30.29
C ARG A 392 -1.12 -6.72 -30.13
N THR A 393 -0.61 -7.90 -30.46
CA THR A 393 -1.35 -9.16 -30.31
C THR A 393 -1.65 -9.44 -28.84
N VAL A 394 -2.87 -9.86 -28.52
CA VAL A 394 -3.24 -10.42 -27.21
C VAL A 394 -2.68 -11.83 -27.11
N LEU A 395 -1.70 -12.03 -26.25
CA LEU A 395 -1.02 -13.30 -26.00
C LEU A 395 -1.84 -14.22 -25.09
N SER A 396 -2.53 -13.63 -24.13
CA SER A 396 -3.50 -14.34 -23.28
C SER A 396 -4.53 -13.40 -22.69
N LEU A 397 -5.71 -13.96 -22.36
CA LEU A 397 -6.77 -13.34 -21.58
C LEU A 397 -6.94 -14.08 -20.26
N GLY A 398 -6.65 -13.42 -19.16
CA GLY A 398 -7.02 -13.85 -17.80
C GLY A 398 -8.41 -13.36 -17.44
N ASP A 399 -9.35 -14.29 -17.24
CA ASP A 399 -10.69 -14.02 -16.72
C ASP A 399 -10.77 -14.50 -15.27
N TYR A 400 -10.59 -13.58 -14.34
CA TYR A 400 -10.55 -13.89 -12.90
C TYR A 400 -11.92 -14.13 -12.28
N LEU A 401 -13.01 -13.80 -13.00
CA LEU A 401 -14.37 -14.16 -12.55
C LEU A 401 -14.64 -15.66 -12.79
N ASN A 402 -14.14 -16.18 -13.91
CA ASN A 402 -14.30 -17.59 -14.30
C ASN A 402 -13.08 -18.45 -13.92
N GLY A 403 -12.05 -17.86 -13.30
CA GLY A 403 -10.86 -18.57 -12.84
C GLY A 403 -9.96 -19.11 -13.97
N THR A 404 -10.02 -18.54 -15.20
CA THR A 404 -9.33 -19.06 -16.37
C THR A 404 -8.36 -18.08 -17.01
N ILE A 405 -7.26 -18.61 -17.57
CA ILE A 405 -6.33 -17.87 -18.44
C ILE A 405 -6.33 -18.59 -19.80
N THR A 406 -6.88 -17.95 -20.82
CA THR A 406 -6.92 -18.48 -22.20
C THR A 406 -5.78 -17.87 -23.00
N LYS A 407 -4.88 -18.71 -23.50
CA LYS A 407 -3.76 -18.30 -24.37
C LYS A 407 -4.19 -18.15 -25.81
N SER A 408 -3.40 -17.43 -26.60
CA SER A 408 -3.64 -17.24 -28.07
C SER A 408 -3.61 -18.55 -28.90
N ASP A 409 -2.95 -19.58 -28.38
CA ASP A 409 -2.93 -20.94 -28.98
C ASP A 409 -4.14 -21.82 -28.59
N GLY A 410 -5.07 -21.28 -27.79
CA GLY A 410 -6.26 -21.95 -27.28
C GLY A 410 -6.06 -22.75 -25.99
N ALA A 411 -4.85 -22.79 -25.40
CA ALA A 411 -4.62 -23.45 -24.15
C ALA A 411 -5.31 -22.69 -23.01
N VAL A 412 -5.96 -23.40 -22.09
CA VAL A 412 -6.65 -22.85 -20.92
C VAL A 412 -5.96 -23.30 -19.64
N LEU A 413 -5.59 -22.35 -18.80
CA LEU A 413 -4.98 -22.56 -17.49
C LEU A 413 -5.90 -22.03 -16.39
N ASN A 414 -5.70 -22.48 -15.15
CA ASN A 414 -6.37 -21.91 -13.99
C ASN A 414 -5.60 -20.67 -13.50
N THR A 415 -6.32 -19.63 -13.04
CA THR A 415 -5.71 -18.41 -12.48
C THR A 415 -4.98 -18.67 -11.17
N GLY A 416 -5.37 -19.68 -10.41
CA GLY A 416 -4.81 -20.00 -9.09
C GLY A 416 -5.16 -18.98 -7.99
N LEU A 417 -5.99 -17.98 -8.30
CA LEU A 417 -6.41 -16.94 -7.35
C LEU A 417 -7.92 -17.00 -7.11
N PRO A 418 -8.42 -16.45 -6.00
CA PRO A 418 -9.86 -16.35 -5.73
C PRO A 418 -10.61 -15.59 -6.83
N GLU A 419 -11.90 -15.90 -6.97
CA GLU A 419 -12.76 -15.24 -7.95
C GLU A 419 -12.87 -13.73 -7.68
N THR A 420 -12.68 -12.94 -8.74
CA THR A 420 -12.87 -11.49 -8.72
C THR A 420 -13.23 -10.98 -10.12
N ASN A 421 -14.06 -9.94 -10.22
CA ASN A 421 -14.39 -9.38 -11.51
C ASN A 421 -13.22 -8.54 -12.06
N MET A 422 -12.35 -9.21 -12.82
CA MET A 422 -11.14 -8.61 -13.40
C MET A 422 -10.79 -9.34 -14.69
N LEU A 423 -10.36 -8.58 -15.70
CA LEU A 423 -9.79 -9.09 -16.95
C LEU A 423 -8.35 -8.62 -17.09
N ILE A 424 -7.46 -9.53 -17.47
CA ILE A 424 -6.05 -9.23 -17.75
C ILE A 424 -5.73 -9.63 -19.19
N PHE A 425 -5.35 -8.66 -20.00
CA PHE A 425 -4.84 -8.87 -21.35
C PHE A 425 -3.32 -8.78 -21.30
N GLU A 426 -2.64 -9.90 -21.51
CA GLU A 426 -1.20 -9.92 -21.73
C GLU A 426 -0.92 -9.66 -23.21
N LEU A 427 -0.07 -8.68 -23.46
CA LEU A 427 0.29 -8.22 -24.79
C LEU A 427 1.78 -8.44 -25.04
N ASP A 428 2.20 -8.39 -26.30
CA ASP A 428 3.63 -8.35 -26.61
C ASP A 428 4.27 -7.06 -26.06
N GLY A 429 5.09 -7.21 -25.02
CA GLY A 429 5.73 -6.10 -24.32
C GLY A 429 4.79 -5.24 -23.47
N GLY A 430 3.56 -5.67 -23.18
CA GLY A 430 2.63 -4.87 -22.39
C GLY A 430 1.54 -5.67 -21.70
N ARG A 431 0.78 -4.99 -20.82
CA ARG A 431 -0.35 -5.55 -20.09
C ARG A 431 -1.44 -4.51 -19.91
N LEU A 432 -2.68 -4.91 -20.12
CA LEU A 432 -3.87 -4.13 -19.77
C LEU A 432 -4.73 -4.91 -18.79
N ILE A 433 -5.02 -4.32 -17.62
CA ILE A 433 -5.93 -4.90 -16.63
C ILE A 433 -7.16 -4.02 -16.52
N LEU A 434 -8.35 -4.61 -16.64
CA LEU A 434 -9.62 -3.94 -16.42
C LEU A 434 -10.28 -4.48 -15.15
N ARG A 435 -10.54 -3.58 -14.18
CA ARG A 435 -11.12 -3.94 -12.89
C ARG A 435 -12.23 -2.96 -12.51
N PRO A 436 -13.51 -3.39 -12.55
CA PRO A 436 -14.60 -2.60 -12.01
C PRO A 436 -14.53 -2.52 -10.48
N SER A 437 -14.96 -1.37 -9.93
CA SER A 437 -15.19 -1.27 -8.48
C SER A 437 -16.41 -2.11 -8.10
N GLY A 438 -16.36 -2.75 -6.93
CA GLY A 438 -17.51 -3.50 -6.39
C GLY A 438 -18.60 -2.61 -5.79
N THR A 439 -18.27 -1.38 -5.39
CA THR A 439 -19.14 -0.50 -4.59
C THR A 439 -19.41 0.86 -5.23
N GLU A 440 -18.60 1.27 -6.20
CA GLU A 440 -18.70 2.56 -6.87
C GLU A 440 -18.91 2.39 -8.38
N PRO A 441 -19.55 3.33 -9.07
CA PRO A 441 -19.68 3.31 -10.54
C PRO A 441 -18.35 3.67 -11.22
N LYS A 442 -17.30 2.90 -10.94
CA LYS A 442 -15.93 3.17 -11.37
C LYS A 442 -15.28 1.95 -12.02
N LEU A 443 -14.64 2.17 -13.16
CA LEU A 443 -13.79 1.19 -13.86
C LEU A 443 -12.35 1.68 -13.84
N LYS A 444 -11.44 0.86 -13.35
CA LYS A 444 -10.00 1.11 -13.43
C LYS A 444 -9.37 0.30 -14.54
N ALA A 445 -8.52 0.95 -15.34
CA ALA A 445 -7.64 0.32 -16.30
C ALA A 445 -6.19 0.54 -15.86
N TYR A 446 -5.45 -0.54 -15.64
CA TYR A 446 -4.02 -0.51 -15.33
C TYR A 446 -3.28 -0.85 -16.61
N CYS A 447 -2.51 0.11 -17.11
CA CYS A 447 -1.69 -0.02 -18.32
C CYS A 447 -0.24 -0.16 -17.90
N SER A 448 0.46 -1.17 -18.43
CA SER A 448 1.89 -1.36 -18.26
C SER A 448 2.52 -1.66 -19.62
N ALA A 449 3.59 -0.96 -19.96
CA ALA A 449 4.34 -1.10 -21.19
C ALA A 449 5.83 -1.30 -20.90
N ARG A 450 6.49 -2.17 -21.66
CA ARG A 450 7.93 -2.40 -21.61
C ARG A 450 8.55 -1.97 -22.93
N GLY A 451 9.71 -1.32 -22.85
CA GLY A 451 10.49 -0.89 -24.02
C GLY A 451 11.98 -1.16 -23.83
N ASP A 452 12.73 -0.96 -24.95
CA ASP A 452 14.20 -1.05 -24.95
C ASP A 452 14.86 0.26 -24.44
N SER A 453 14.07 1.33 -24.34
CA SER A 453 14.46 2.61 -23.75
C SER A 453 13.27 3.22 -22.99
N ARG A 454 13.53 4.26 -22.18
CA ARG A 454 12.49 5.02 -21.48
C ARG A 454 11.47 5.59 -22.47
N GLU A 455 11.97 6.20 -23.55
CA GLU A 455 11.14 6.83 -24.59
C GLU A 455 10.23 5.80 -25.28
N SER A 456 10.75 4.62 -25.61
CA SER A 456 9.95 3.56 -26.28
C SER A 456 8.89 2.98 -25.33
N ALA A 457 9.19 2.83 -24.05
CA ALA A 457 8.22 2.39 -23.04
C ALA A 457 7.10 3.42 -22.85
N GLU A 458 7.46 4.71 -22.74
CA GLU A 458 6.51 5.83 -22.60
C GLU A 458 5.62 5.99 -23.85
N GLN A 459 6.22 5.87 -25.06
CA GLN A 459 5.45 5.90 -26.31
C GLN A 459 4.42 4.77 -26.32
N TYR A 460 4.85 3.54 -26.04
CA TYR A 460 3.93 2.40 -26.05
C TYR A 460 2.86 2.54 -24.94
N LEU A 461 3.21 3.05 -23.77
CA LEU A 461 2.23 3.35 -22.72
C LEU A 461 1.16 4.34 -23.23
N GLY A 462 1.55 5.39 -23.95
CA GLY A 462 0.61 6.35 -24.55
C GLY A 462 -0.35 5.70 -25.56
N GLU A 463 0.14 4.79 -26.38
CA GLU A 463 -0.67 3.99 -27.32
C GLU A 463 -1.66 3.09 -26.57
N LEU A 464 -1.19 2.42 -25.52
CA LEU A 464 -2.00 1.53 -24.68
C LEU A 464 -3.06 2.32 -23.87
N GLU A 465 -2.71 3.49 -23.34
CA GLU A 465 -3.65 4.38 -22.67
C GLU A 465 -4.79 4.81 -23.60
N LYS A 466 -4.48 5.19 -24.83
CA LYS A 466 -5.46 5.55 -25.84
C LYS A 466 -6.38 4.39 -26.15
N ALA A 467 -5.81 3.21 -26.42
CA ALA A 467 -6.58 2.00 -26.71
C ALA A 467 -7.48 1.57 -25.54
N ALA A 468 -6.99 1.67 -24.30
CA ALA A 468 -7.79 1.39 -23.11
C ALA A 468 -9.00 2.33 -22.97
N LYS A 469 -8.80 3.64 -23.20
CA LYS A 469 -9.89 4.63 -23.21
C LYS A 469 -10.91 4.34 -24.32
N GLU A 470 -10.45 4.00 -25.51
CA GLU A 470 -11.32 3.65 -26.64
C GLU A 470 -12.15 2.39 -26.33
N LEU A 471 -11.51 1.34 -25.77
CA LEU A 471 -12.20 0.13 -25.31
C LEU A 471 -13.27 0.46 -24.26
N MET A 472 -12.90 1.19 -23.23
CA MET A 472 -13.84 1.58 -22.16
C MET A 472 -15.02 2.38 -22.74
N ASN A 473 -14.77 3.38 -23.55
CA ASN A 473 -15.83 4.21 -24.16
C ASN A 473 -16.72 3.40 -25.10
N LYS A 474 -16.17 2.52 -25.93
CA LYS A 474 -16.93 1.69 -26.86
C LYS A 474 -17.98 0.82 -26.18
N TYR A 475 -17.68 0.28 -25.01
CA TYR A 475 -18.57 -0.64 -24.30
C TYR A 475 -19.38 0.03 -23.19
N LEU A 476 -19.02 1.23 -22.80
CA LEU A 476 -19.80 2.00 -21.83
C LEU A 476 -20.86 2.91 -22.48
N GLY A 477 -20.78 3.12 -23.78
CA GLY A 477 -21.77 3.85 -24.59
C GLY A 477 -21.62 5.34 -24.50
#